data_d81f9895395bb7013907b3412fa70e32
#
_entry.id   d81f9895395bb7013907b3412fa70e32
#
_cell.length_a   1.000
_cell.length_b   1.000
_cell.length_c   1.000
_cell.angle_alpha   90.00
_cell.angle_beta   90.00
_cell.angle_gamma   90.00
#
_symmetry.space_group_name_H-M   'P 1'
#
loop_
_entity.id
_entity.type
_entity.pdbx_description
1 polymer ?
#
loop_
_entity_poly.entity_id
_entity_poly.type
_entity_poly.pdbx_seq_one_letter_code
_entity_poly.pdbx_strand_id
1 'polypeptide(L)'
;MIKFLVSCVTILLMVGCSQPERIKPLPPIKSPDTSSQVFLKSVVMDKMENRKLTFKLDGVPIYRFGDTRQFSFYLDTGTYMFGYDHGSEDCETNVYIEPRKDYLFELGPECRIELISK
;
A
#
# COMPACT_ATOMS: atom_id res chain seq x y z
N MET A 1 -21.82 12.75 32.71
CA MET A 1 -21.83 13.28 31.34
C MET A 1 -20.49 13.21 30.68
N ILE A 2 -19.48 13.72 31.32
CA ILE A 2 -18.12 13.67 30.76
C ILE A 2 -17.67 12.24 30.50
N LYS A 3 -18.12 11.31 31.35
CA LYS A 3 -17.75 9.90 31.19
C LYS A 3 -18.19 9.27 29.90
N PHE A 4 -19.30 9.73 29.34
CA PHE A 4 -19.77 9.19 28.06
C PHE A 4 -18.85 9.55 26.92
N LEU A 5 -18.34 10.76 26.93
CA LEU A 5 -17.42 11.19 25.89
C LEU A 5 -16.15 10.36 25.91
N VAL A 6 -15.65 10.07 27.09
CA VAL A 6 -14.43 9.28 27.23
C VAL A 6 -14.64 7.87 26.68
N SER A 7 -15.79 7.27 26.96
CA SER A 7 -16.10 5.95 26.45
C SER A 7 -16.14 5.92 24.94
N CYS A 8 -16.74 6.92 24.32
CA CYS A 8 -16.81 6.98 22.88
C CYS A 8 -15.43 7.07 22.24
N VAL A 9 -14.57 7.88 22.82
CA VAL A 9 -13.22 8.02 22.31
C VAL A 9 -12.46 6.69 22.39
N THR A 10 -12.62 5.98 23.48
CA THR A 10 -11.97 4.70 23.67
C THR A 10 -12.41 3.70 22.60
N ILE A 11 -13.69 3.65 22.29
CA ILE A 11 -14.23 2.75 21.29
C ILE A 11 -13.64 3.06 19.93
N LEU A 12 -13.53 4.33 19.57
CA LEU A 12 -12.94 4.74 18.31
C LEU A 12 -11.50 4.27 18.19
N LEU A 13 -10.73 4.38 19.24
CA LEU A 13 -9.35 3.93 19.23
C LEU A 13 -9.25 2.44 18.98
N MET A 14 -10.13 1.66 19.57
CA MET A 14 -10.12 0.21 19.37
C MET A 14 -10.45 -0.16 17.94
N VAL A 15 -11.39 0.54 17.32
CA VAL A 15 -11.72 0.31 15.92
C VAL A 15 -10.52 0.62 15.04
N GLY A 16 -9.80 1.71 15.34
CA GLY A 16 -8.62 2.08 14.59
C GLY A 16 -7.52 1.02 14.65
N CYS A 17 -7.40 0.31 15.76
CA CYS A 17 -6.36 -0.71 15.92
C CYS A 17 -6.59 -1.94 15.05
N SER A 18 -7.79 -2.16 14.54
CA SER A 18 -8.11 -3.33 13.73
C SER A 18 -7.89 -3.11 12.24
N GLN A 19 -7.48 -1.93 11.84
CA GLN A 19 -7.27 -1.61 10.43
C GLN A 19 -5.97 -2.19 9.91
N PRO A 20 -5.90 -2.52 8.58
CA PRO A 20 -4.63 -2.87 7.95
C PRO A 20 -3.61 -1.77 8.16
N GLU A 21 -2.37 -2.15 8.24
CA GLU A 21 -1.35 -1.21 8.63
C GLU A 21 -0.84 -0.33 7.52
N ARG A 22 -1.12 0.95 7.63
CA ARG A 22 -0.40 1.97 6.89
C ARG A 22 0.78 2.39 7.75
N ILE A 23 1.98 2.24 7.22
CA ILE A 23 3.20 2.52 7.99
C ILE A 23 3.56 3.99 7.92
N LYS A 24 3.62 4.53 6.71
CA LYS A 24 3.98 5.93 6.48
C LYS A 24 2.94 6.57 5.57
N PRO A 25 2.78 7.89 5.65
CA PRO A 25 1.82 8.56 4.79
C PRO A 25 2.27 8.52 3.33
N LEU A 26 1.28 8.49 2.45
CA LEU A 26 1.53 8.58 1.02
C LEU A 26 1.96 10.01 0.66
N PRO A 27 2.66 10.17 -0.46
CA PRO A 27 2.99 11.53 -0.91
C PRO A 27 1.70 12.30 -1.20
N PRO A 28 1.69 13.60 -0.90
CA PRO A 28 0.51 14.41 -1.16
C PRO A 28 0.25 14.53 -2.66
N ILE A 29 -1.03 14.60 -3.02
CA ILE A 29 -1.44 14.77 -4.41
C ILE A 29 -1.49 16.27 -4.69
N LYS A 30 -0.67 16.69 -5.65
CA LYS A 30 -0.60 18.10 -6.04
C LYS A 30 -1.57 18.45 -7.16
N SER A 31 -1.87 17.46 -8.02
CA SER A 31 -2.73 17.66 -9.17
C SER A 31 -3.81 16.61 -9.21
N PRO A 32 -4.86 16.76 -8.39
CA PRO A 32 -5.90 15.73 -8.32
C PRO A 32 -6.57 15.43 -9.66
N ASP A 33 -6.68 16.44 -10.52
CA ASP A 33 -7.35 16.26 -11.81
C ASP A 33 -6.61 15.33 -12.75
N THR A 34 -5.31 15.19 -12.57
CA THR A 34 -4.48 14.34 -13.42
C THR A 34 -3.90 13.14 -12.68
N SER A 35 -4.25 12.98 -11.41
CA SER A 35 -3.74 11.86 -10.64
C SER A 35 -4.32 10.54 -11.16
N SER A 36 -3.60 9.47 -10.90
CA SER A 36 -3.98 8.13 -11.31
C SER A 36 -4.13 7.24 -10.11
N GLN A 37 -5.07 6.32 -10.18
CA GLN A 37 -5.28 5.37 -9.10
C GLN A 37 -4.47 4.12 -9.36
N VAL A 38 -3.75 3.68 -8.34
CA VAL A 38 -2.91 2.50 -8.41
C VAL A 38 -3.48 1.46 -7.48
N PHE A 39 -3.76 0.28 -8.02
CA PHE A 39 -4.20 -0.87 -7.25
C PHE A 39 -3.05 -1.84 -7.16
N LEU A 40 -2.75 -2.27 -5.96
CA LEU A 40 -1.73 -3.27 -5.71
C LEU A 40 -2.38 -4.53 -5.20
N LYS A 41 -1.98 -5.65 -5.74
CA LYS A 41 -2.46 -6.95 -5.31
C LYS A 41 -1.28 -7.82 -4.97
N SER A 42 -1.29 -8.39 -3.77
CA SER A 42 -0.23 -9.30 -3.37
C SER A 42 -0.65 -10.72 -3.69
N VAL A 43 0.18 -11.43 -4.45
CA VAL A 43 -0.02 -12.85 -4.73
C VAL A 43 1.02 -13.70 -4.02
N VAL A 44 1.79 -13.08 -3.13
CA VAL A 44 2.75 -13.83 -2.33
C VAL A 44 1.97 -14.60 -1.28
N MET A 45 2.00 -15.91 -1.39
CA MET A 45 1.27 -16.80 -0.52
C MET A 45 2.27 -17.62 0.27
N ASP A 46 2.71 -17.10 1.37
CA ASP A 46 3.59 -17.85 2.21
C ASP A 46 2.86 -18.24 3.50
N LYS A 47 2.28 -19.40 3.49
CA LYS A 47 1.54 -19.90 4.64
C LYS A 47 2.43 -20.34 5.77
N MET A 48 3.67 -20.63 5.46
CA MET A 48 4.58 -21.18 6.44
C MET A 48 5.28 -20.12 7.25
N GLU A 49 5.29 -18.93 6.73
CA GLU A 49 5.95 -17.83 7.39
C GLU A 49 4.94 -16.75 7.67
N ASN A 50 4.94 -16.27 8.88
CA ASN A 50 4.08 -15.16 9.24
C ASN A 50 4.64 -13.85 8.73
N ARG A 51 5.43 -13.92 7.68
CA ARG A 51 6.01 -12.73 7.08
C ARG A 51 5.00 -12.02 6.23
N LYS A 52 4.95 -10.75 6.39
CA LYS A 52 4.04 -9.90 5.64
C LYS A 52 4.84 -9.13 4.62
N LEU A 53 4.23 -8.96 3.46
CA LEU A 53 4.83 -8.16 2.41
C LEU A 53 4.65 -6.68 2.72
N THR A 54 5.72 -5.94 2.72
CA THR A 54 5.69 -4.49 2.95
C THR A 54 5.98 -3.77 1.64
N PHE A 55 5.02 -3.00 1.16
CA PHE A 55 5.18 -2.20 -0.05
C PHE A 55 5.92 -0.91 0.27
N LYS A 56 6.87 -0.59 -0.58
CA LYS A 56 7.66 0.64 -0.46
C LYS A 56 7.48 1.49 -1.70
N LEU A 57 7.38 2.79 -1.50
CA LEU A 57 7.31 3.77 -2.57
C LEU A 57 8.50 4.72 -2.42
N ASP A 58 9.35 4.75 -3.42
CA ASP A 58 10.58 5.55 -3.40
C ASP A 58 11.42 5.24 -2.16
N GLY A 59 11.51 3.96 -1.80
CA GLY A 59 12.29 3.51 -0.67
C GLY A 59 11.61 3.69 0.69
N VAL A 60 10.42 4.26 0.71
CA VAL A 60 9.71 4.52 1.97
C VAL A 60 8.63 3.45 2.18
N PRO A 61 8.64 2.72 3.30
CA PRO A 61 7.61 1.72 3.56
C PRO A 61 6.27 2.40 3.80
N ILE A 62 5.29 2.03 2.97
CA ILE A 62 3.98 2.67 2.97
C ILE A 62 2.92 1.78 3.59
N TYR A 63 2.89 0.52 3.20
CA TYR A 63 1.79 -0.35 3.56
C TYR A 63 2.27 -1.78 3.77
N ARG A 64 1.76 -2.39 4.82
CA ARG A 64 2.04 -3.80 5.10
C ARG A 64 0.79 -4.61 4.80
N PHE A 65 0.92 -5.54 3.85
CA PHE A 65 -0.16 -6.46 3.53
C PHE A 65 -0.27 -7.50 4.65
N GLY A 66 -1.46 -7.61 5.21
CA GLY A 66 -1.75 -8.64 6.19
C GLY A 66 -2.71 -9.65 5.56
N ASP A 67 -3.88 -9.77 6.17
CA ASP A 67 -4.92 -10.63 5.62
C ASP A 67 -5.51 -10.04 4.35
N THR A 68 -5.53 -8.72 4.25
CA THR A 68 -5.96 -8.03 3.03
C THR A 68 -4.84 -8.07 2.02
N ARG A 69 -5.15 -8.50 0.81
CA ARG A 69 -4.16 -8.65 -0.24
C ARG A 69 -4.22 -7.56 -1.28
N GLN A 70 -4.98 -6.53 -1.02
CA GLN A 70 -5.16 -5.42 -1.95
C GLN A 70 -5.01 -4.10 -1.22
N PHE A 71 -4.45 -3.14 -1.93
CA PHE A 71 -4.28 -1.79 -1.43
C PHE A 71 -4.32 -0.85 -2.61
N SER A 72 -4.98 0.29 -2.47
CA SER A 72 -5.03 1.26 -3.54
C SER A 72 -4.72 2.65 -3.03
N PHE A 73 -4.19 3.47 -3.93
CA PHE A 73 -3.83 4.83 -3.61
C PHE A 73 -3.73 5.64 -4.90
N TYR A 74 -3.60 6.95 -4.76
CA TYR A 74 -3.47 7.85 -5.90
C TYR A 74 -2.06 8.40 -5.97
N LEU A 75 -1.57 8.60 -7.18
CA LEU A 75 -0.28 9.23 -7.43
C LEU A 75 -0.40 10.27 -8.52
N ASP A 76 0.39 11.33 -8.39
CA ASP A 76 0.57 12.29 -9.48
C ASP A 76 1.34 11.65 -10.62
N THR A 77 1.26 12.25 -11.81
CA THR A 77 2.08 11.83 -12.94
C THR A 77 3.56 11.92 -12.58
N GLY A 78 4.31 10.91 -12.93
CA GLY A 78 5.74 10.91 -12.67
C GLY A 78 6.32 9.52 -12.58
N THR A 79 7.62 9.45 -12.34
CA THR A 79 8.35 8.20 -12.17
C THR A 79 8.53 7.93 -10.69
N TYR A 80 8.21 6.71 -10.30
CA TYR A 80 8.31 6.26 -8.91
C TYR A 80 9.06 4.95 -8.87
N MET A 81 9.68 4.68 -7.73
CA MET A 81 10.28 3.39 -7.50
C MET A 81 9.32 2.58 -6.64
N PHE A 82 8.76 1.53 -7.23
CA PHE A 82 7.91 0.60 -6.50
C PHE A 82 8.76 -0.54 -5.99
N GLY A 83 8.58 -0.90 -4.74
CA GLY A 83 9.33 -1.98 -4.17
C GLY A 83 8.53 -2.72 -3.13
N TYR A 84 9.04 -3.88 -2.74
CA TYR A 84 8.47 -4.57 -1.60
C TYR A 84 9.54 -5.36 -0.88
N ASP A 85 9.28 -5.57 0.38
CA ASP A 85 10.13 -6.34 1.26
C ASP A 85 9.29 -7.51 1.77
N HIS A 86 9.78 -8.72 1.54
CA HIS A 86 9.11 -9.93 1.99
C HIS A 86 10.16 -10.88 2.56
N GLY A 87 10.43 -10.71 3.84
CA GLY A 87 11.44 -11.53 4.49
C GLY A 87 12.82 -11.26 3.93
N SER A 88 13.37 -12.23 3.23
CA SER A 88 14.71 -12.12 2.69
C SER A 88 14.76 -11.40 1.34
N GLU A 89 13.61 -11.13 0.75
CA GLU A 89 13.55 -10.47 -0.55
C GLU A 89 13.26 -9.00 -0.40
N ASP A 90 14.03 -8.19 -1.12
CA ASP A 90 13.84 -6.74 -1.15
C ASP A 90 13.98 -6.31 -2.60
N CYS A 91 12.89 -5.90 -3.20
CA CYS A 91 12.79 -5.70 -4.64
C CYS A 91 12.35 -4.30 -4.96
N GLU A 92 12.89 -3.74 -6.05
CA GLU A 92 12.49 -2.41 -6.52
C GLU A 92 12.48 -2.38 -8.04
N THR A 93 11.55 -1.60 -8.59
CA THR A 93 11.49 -1.35 -10.02
C THR A 93 10.95 0.05 -10.27
N ASN A 94 11.39 0.66 -11.35
CA ASN A 94 10.90 1.98 -11.73
C ASN A 94 9.58 1.85 -12.47
N VAL A 95 8.63 2.72 -12.13
CA VAL A 95 7.30 2.73 -12.72
C VAL A 95 6.97 4.16 -13.12
N TYR A 96 6.54 4.34 -14.35
CA TYR A 96 6.07 5.64 -14.80
C TYR A 96 4.54 5.67 -14.74
N ILE A 97 4.00 6.66 -14.06
CA ILE A 97 2.56 6.86 -13.91
C ILE A 97 2.13 7.95 -14.87
N GLU A 98 1.29 7.59 -15.84
CA GLU A 98 0.72 8.52 -16.79
C GLU A 98 -0.49 9.23 -16.16
N PRO A 99 -0.91 10.39 -16.70
CA PRO A 99 -2.06 11.07 -16.13
C PRO A 99 -3.36 10.33 -16.40
N ARG A 100 -4.24 10.36 -15.43
CA ARG A 100 -5.64 9.87 -15.55
C ARG A 100 -5.75 8.44 -16.04
N LYS A 101 -4.96 7.55 -15.44
CA LYS A 101 -5.00 6.12 -15.74
C LYS A 101 -5.24 5.34 -14.47
N ASP A 102 -5.83 4.17 -14.60
CA ASP A 102 -5.95 3.24 -13.49
C ASP A 102 -4.97 2.11 -13.75
N TYR A 103 -4.21 1.77 -12.72
CA TYR A 103 -3.19 0.73 -12.83
C TYR A 103 -3.50 -0.41 -11.89
N LEU A 104 -3.22 -1.60 -12.32
CA LEU A 104 -3.25 -2.78 -11.45
C LEU A 104 -1.91 -3.47 -11.54
N PHE A 105 -1.22 -3.55 -10.42
CA PHE A 105 0.07 -4.25 -10.31
C PHE A 105 -0.10 -5.46 -9.41
N GLU A 106 0.56 -6.55 -9.78
CA GLU A 106 0.68 -7.71 -8.92
C GLU A 106 2.08 -7.79 -8.34
N LEU A 107 2.16 -8.03 -7.04
CA LEU A 107 3.41 -8.25 -6.35
C LEU A 107 3.53 -9.75 -6.13
N GLY A 108 4.42 -10.37 -6.87
CA GLY A 108 4.56 -11.81 -6.84
C GLY A 108 5.89 -12.26 -6.25
N PRO A 109 6.11 -13.59 -6.15
CA PRO A 109 7.36 -14.10 -5.62
C PRO A 109 8.52 -13.80 -6.56
N GLU A 110 9.74 -13.92 -6.04
CA GLU A 110 10.97 -13.74 -6.81
C GLU A 110 11.10 -12.34 -7.38
N CYS A 111 10.74 -11.36 -6.57
CA CYS A 111 10.88 -9.95 -6.93
C CYS A 111 10.09 -9.54 -8.16
N ARG A 112 8.93 -10.12 -8.34
CA ARG A 112 8.10 -9.79 -9.49
C ARG A 112 7.11 -8.69 -9.12
N ILE A 113 7.23 -7.56 -9.81
CA ILE A 113 6.25 -6.48 -9.75
C ILE A 113 5.76 -6.32 -11.18
N GLU A 114 4.54 -6.75 -11.44
CA GLU A 114 4.05 -6.87 -12.79
C GLU A 114 2.81 -6.02 -13.03
N LEU A 115 2.82 -5.25 -14.09
CA LEU A 115 1.66 -4.47 -14.50
C LEU A 115 0.68 -5.41 -15.18
N ILE A 116 -0.52 -5.55 -14.61
CA ILE A 116 -1.54 -6.44 -15.12
C ILE A 116 -2.49 -5.68 -16.05
N SER A 117 -2.89 -4.48 -15.65
CA SER A 117 -3.74 -3.67 -16.49
C SER A 117 -3.50 -2.20 -16.25
N LYS A 118 -3.94 -1.40 -17.23
CA LYS A 118 -3.65 0.02 -17.22
C LYS A 118 -4.79 0.81 -17.87
#